data_5cd3547ea5b6ec207ecc6b9d19ad9bcc
#
_entry.id   5cd3547ea5b6ec207ecc6b9d19ad9bcc
#
_cell.length_a   1.000
_cell.length_b   1.000
_cell.length_c   1.000
_cell.angle_alpha   90.00
_cell.angle_beta   90.00
_cell.angle_gamma   90.00
#
_symmetry.space_group_name_H-M   'P 1'
#
loop_
_entity.id
_entity.type
_entity.pdbx_description
1 polymer ?
#
loop_
_entity_poly.entity_id
_entity_poly.type
_entity_poly.pdbx_seq_one_letter_code
_entity_poly.pdbx_strand_id
1 'polypeptide(L)'
;MATKLPKNYTPSAKEKYMCAKHKEYFRRVLEEWKKELALQNDKILFNELDDNDTSADVVDQATSQTGKAIEMRTVNRNKKLISKIDKAVKKIKDDTYGYCEETGEEIGLKRLIARPIATLTVEAQERHEREEKIFADI
;
A
#
# COMPACT_ATOMS: atom_id res chain seq x y z
N MET A 1 1.19 5.85 -24.45
CA MET A 1 0.94 7.28 -24.21
C MET A 1 0.22 7.48 -22.88
N ALA A 2 0.70 8.42 -22.08
CA ALA A 2 0.05 8.74 -20.83
C ALA A 2 -1.30 9.42 -21.09
N THR A 3 -2.36 8.89 -20.54
CA THR A 3 -3.70 9.48 -20.64
C THR A 3 -3.74 10.75 -19.79
N LYS A 4 -4.15 11.86 -20.40
CA LYS A 4 -4.31 13.11 -19.66
C LYS A 4 -5.58 13.05 -18.82
N LEU A 5 -5.46 13.29 -17.51
CA LEU A 5 -6.59 13.37 -16.62
C LEU A 5 -6.94 14.82 -16.31
N PRO A 6 -8.24 15.17 -16.23
CA PRO A 6 -8.66 16.48 -15.72
C PRO A 6 -8.20 16.69 -14.27
N LYS A 7 -8.03 17.94 -13.87
CA LYS A 7 -7.81 18.26 -12.45
C LYS A 7 -9.02 17.78 -11.66
N ASN A 8 -8.78 17.20 -10.47
CA ASN A 8 -9.80 16.66 -9.57
C ASN A 8 -10.62 15.51 -10.20
N TYR A 9 -10.00 14.75 -11.12
CA TYR A 9 -10.64 13.57 -11.69
C TYR A 9 -10.82 12.49 -10.63
N THR A 10 -12.04 11.93 -10.58
CA THR A 10 -12.36 10.78 -9.74
C THR A 10 -13.01 9.72 -10.62
N PRO A 11 -12.60 8.44 -10.53
CA PRO A 11 -13.23 7.40 -11.33
C PRO A 11 -14.74 7.32 -11.07
N SER A 12 -15.52 7.21 -12.14
CA SER A 12 -16.97 7.16 -12.09
C SER A 12 -17.48 5.81 -12.55
N ALA A 13 -18.54 5.31 -11.93
CA ALA A 13 -19.22 4.09 -12.33
C ALA A 13 -19.90 4.23 -13.71
N LYS A 14 -20.09 5.45 -14.20
CA LYS A 14 -20.65 5.71 -15.52
C LYS A 14 -19.66 5.41 -16.65
N GLU A 15 -18.37 5.36 -16.33
CA GLU A 15 -17.32 5.02 -17.29
C GLU A 15 -17.12 3.50 -17.30
N LYS A 16 -16.59 2.99 -18.41
CA LYS A 16 -16.25 1.57 -18.50
C LYS A 16 -15.23 1.20 -17.43
N TYR A 17 -15.47 0.12 -16.69
CA TYR A 17 -14.58 -0.35 -15.63
C TYR A 17 -13.18 -0.62 -16.16
N MET A 18 -12.19 -0.10 -15.47
CA MET A 18 -10.76 -0.16 -15.85
C MET A 18 -10.49 0.39 -17.26
N CYS A 19 -11.19 1.45 -17.65
CA CYS A 19 -10.83 2.19 -18.84
C CYS A 19 -9.47 2.89 -18.66
N ALA A 20 -8.91 3.44 -19.73
CA ALA A 20 -7.60 4.10 -19.67
C ALA A 20 -7.50 5.18 -18.60
N LYS A 21 -8.58 5.94 -18.39
CA LYS A 21 -8.64 6.97 -17.34
C LYS A 21 -8.56 6.38 -15.93
N HIS A 22 -9.29 5.28 -15.67
CA HIS A 22 -9.25 4.59 -14.38
C HIS A 22 -7.84 4.07 -14.09
N LYS A 23 -7.22 3.42 -15.05
CA LYS A 23 -5.86 2.89 -14.92
C LYS A 23 -4.85 3.99 -14.63
N GLU A 24 -4.93 5.11 -15.34
CA GLU A 24 -4.02 6.24 -15.11
C GLU A 24 -4.23 6.88 -13.74
N TYR A 25 -5.48 7.01 -13.29
CA TYR A 25 -5.79 7.53 -11.96
C TYR A 25 -5.15 6.65 -10.87
N PHE A 26 -5.39 5.35 -10.92
CA PHE A 26 -4.85 4.44 -9.91
C PHE A 26 -3.33 4.33 -9.99
N ARG A 27 -2.76 4.38 -11.19
CA ARG A 27 -1.30 4.41 -11.36
C ARG A 27 -0.69 5.62 -10.65
N ARG A 28 -1.27 6.79 -10.82
CA ARG A 28 -0.78 8.02 -10.16
C ARG A 28 -0.93 7.96 -8.64
N VAL A 29 -2.07 7.50 -8.16
CA VAL A 29 -2.30 7.33 -6.70
C VAL A 29 -1.27 6.38 -6.10
N LEU A 30 -1.03 5.25 -6.75
CA LEU A 30 -0.08 4.25 -6.28
C LEU A 30 1.36 4.79 -6.31
N GLU A 31 1.76 5.48 -7.35
CA GLU A 31 3.12 6.05 -7.44
C GLU A 31 3.35 7.17 -6.44
N GLU A 32 2.37 8.04 -6.20
CA GLU A 32 2.47 9.08 -5.18
C GLU A 32 2.59 8.48 -3.78
N TRP A 33 1.76 7.47 -3.48
CA TRP A 33 1.81 6.77 -2.21
C TRP A 33 3.17 6.08 -2.00
N LYS A 34 3.69 5.43 -3.04
CA LYS A 34 5.03 4.84 -3.00
C LYS A 34 6.10 5.86 -2.67
N LYS A 35 6.06 7.05 -3.29
CA LYS A 35 7.00 8.14 -3.01
C LYS A 35 6.92 8.60 -1.57
N GLU A 36 5.70 8.78 -1.04
CA GLU A 36 5.49 9.17 0.36
C GLU A 36 6.09 8.15 1.33
N LEU A 37 5.85 6.86 1.09
CA LEU A 37 6.40 5.79 1.92
C LEU A 37 7.93 5.75 1.85
N ALA A 38 8.51 5.91 0.66
CA ALA A 38 9.95 5.95 0.49
C ALA A 38 10.57 7.15 1.19
N LEU A 39 9.96 8.33 1.11
CA LEU A 39 10.42 9.52 1.83
C LEU A 39 10.35 9.34 3.33
N GLN A 40 9.28 8.74 3.84
CA GLN A 40 9.13 8.45 5.26
C GLN A 40 10.24 7.51 5.75
N ASN A 41 10.54 6.46 5.00
CA ASN A 41 11.61 5.53 5.33
C ASN A 41 12.97 6.22 5.31
N ASP A 42 13.23 7.06 4.32
CA ASP A 42 14.49 7.82 4.22
C ASP A 42 14.68 8.75 5.41
N LYS A 43 13.61 9.42 5.86
CA LYS A 43 13.66 10.30 7.03
C LYS A 43 13.96 9.51 8.31
N ILE A 44 13.32 8.37 8.50
CA ILE A 44 13.53 7.50 9.66
C ILE A 44 14.98 7.02 9.67
N LEU A 45 15.47 6.49 8.55
CA LEU A 45 16.84 5.97 8.45
C LEU A 45 17.87 7.07 8.62
N PHE A 46 17.62 8.27 8.08
CA PHE A 46 18.50 9.41 8.26
C PHE A 46 18.58 9.84 9.73
N ASN A 47 17.47 9.89 10.43
CA ASN A 47 17.43 10.24 11.85
C ASN A 47 18.15 9.21 12.71
N GLU A 48 18.09 7.91 12.36
CA GLU A 48 18.85 6.87 13.06
C GLU A 48 20.36 7.05 12.92
N LEU A 49 20.83 7.49 11.75
CA LEU A 49 22.25 7.77 11.55
C LEU A 49 22.72 8.97 12.39
N ASP A 50 21.87 9.98 12.59
CA ASP A 50 22.18 11.14 13.44
C ASP A 50 22.11 10.80 14.93
N ASP A 51 21.20 9.91 15.34
CA ASP A 51 20.99 9.54 16.75
C ASP A 51 22.06 8.57 17.30
N ASN A 52 23.03 8.17 16.51
CA ASN A 52 24.17 7.38 16.98
C ASN A 52 25.09 8.17 17.93
N ASP A 53 24.83 9.44 18.17
CA ASP A 53 25.53 10.28 19.12
C ASP A 53 24.79 10.41 20.45
N THR A 54 25.07 9.45 21.34
CA THR A 54 25.17 9.70 22.79
C THR A 54 23.94 10.17 23.53
N SER A 55 23.09 9.26 23.95
CA SER A 55 22.41 9.47 25.24
C SER A 55 23.33 8.98 26.36
N ALA A 56 23.74 9.88 27.24
CA ALA A 56 24.60 9.57 28.38
C ALA A 56 23.86 8.88 29.53
N ASP A 57 22.54 8.68 29.43
CA ASP A 57 21.68 8.13 30.47
C ASP A 57 21.12 6.76 30.02
N VAL A 58 21.18 5.76 30.90
CA VAL A 58 20.67 4.40 30.65
C VAL A 58 19.15 4.41 30.37
N VAL A 59 18.38 5.27 31.03
CA VAL A 59 16.93 5.41 30.79
C VAL A 59 16.65 5.98 29.42
N ASP A 60 17.43 6.98 29.00
CA ASP A 60 17.31 7.58 27.67
C ASP A 60 17.71 6.58 26.58
N GLN A 61 18.72 5.75 26.84
CA GLN A 61 19.12 4.67 25.92
C GLN A 61 18.01 3.63 25.76
N ALA A 62 17.36 3.20 26.85
CA ALA A 62 16.26 2.24 26.79
C ALA A 62 15.04 2.82 26.02
N THR A 63 14.69 4.08 26.29
CA THR A 63 13.61 4.78 25.57
C THR A 63 13.96 4.94 24.09
N SER A 64 15.20 5.30 23.78
CA SER A 64 15.71 5.43 22.41
C SER A 64 15.66 4.09 21.67
N GLN A 65 16.05 2.98 22.31
CA GLN A 65 15.99 1.65 21.70
C GLN A 65 14.55 1.22 21.42
N THR A 66 13.60 1.50 22.31
CA THR A 66 12.18 1.24 22.09
C THR A 66 11.66 2.04 20.91
N GLY A 67 12.01 3.33 20.82
CA GLY A 67 11.67 4.19 19.70
C GLY A 67 12.24 3.68 18.38
N LYS A 68 13.49 3.25 18.39
CA LYS A 68 14.16 2.66 17.20
C LYS A 68 13.47 1.37 16.76
N ALA A 69 13.05 0.52 17.69
CA ALA A 69 12.32 -0.71 17.36
C ALA A 69 10.99 -0.41 16.67
N ILE A 70 10.25 0.60 17.13
CA ILE A 70 9.01 1.06 16.51
C ILE A 70 9.28 1.63 15.12
N GLU A 71 10.31 2.46 14.96
CA GLU A 71 10.73 3.03 13.68
C GLU A 71 11.10 1.94 12.68
N MET A 72 11.84 0.91 13.10
CA MET A 72 12.20 -0.20 12.24
C MET A 72 10.99 -1.03 11.81
N ARG A 73 10.01 -1.21 12.67
CA ARG A 73 8.74 -1.85 12.29
C ARG A 73 8.00 -1.04 11.23
N THR A 74 8.00 0.28 11.38
CA THR A 74 7.41 1.20 10.39
C THR A 74 8.12 1.08 9.05
N VAL A 75 9.46 1.10 9.03
CA VAL A 75 10.27 0.93 7.82
C VAL A 75 9.95 -0.40 7.14
N ASN A 76 9.91 -1.49 7.90
CA ASN A 76 9.63 -2.82 7.36
C ASN A 76 8.21 -2.93 6.81
N ARG A 77 7.21 -2.36 7.50
CA ARG A 77 5.84 -2.30 7.03
C ARG A 77 5.73 -1.51 5.72
N ASN A 78 6.40 -0.36 5.66
CA ASN A 78 6.42 0.48 4.47
C ASN A 78 7.07 -0.24 3.28
N LYS A 79 8.15 -1.01 3.50
CA LYS A 79 8.78 -1.82 2.46
C LYS A 79 7.81 -2.87 1.91
N LYS A 80 7.03 -3.52 2.76
CA LYS A 80 6.00 -4.48 2.34
C LYS A 80 4.90 -3.80 1.52
N LEU A 81 4.46 -2.61 1.95
CA LEU A 81 3.47 -1.83 1.21
C LEU A 81 4.01 -1.41 -0.16
N ILE A 82 5.26 -0.95 -0.23
CA ILE A 82 5.92 -0.58 -1.49
C ILE A 82 5.95 -1.77 -2.45
N SER A 83 6.28 -2.96 -1.94
CA SER A 83 6.25 -4.19 -2.75
C SER A 83 4.85 -4.47 -3.31
N LYS A 84 3.81 -4.31 -2.50
CA LYS A 84 2.42 -4.47 -2.95
C LYS A 84 2.01 -3.41 -3.97
N ILE A 85 2.48 -2.18 -3.80
CA ILE A 85 2.25 -1.08 -4.76
C ILE A 85 2.92 -1.42 -6.10
N ASP A 86 4.15 -1.91 -6.10
CA ASP A 86 4.86 -2.31 -7.31
C ASP A 86 4.11 -3.42 -8.06
N LYS A 87 3.59 -4.40 -7.32
CA LYS A 87 2.75 -5.47 -7.91
C LYS A 87 1.47 -4.91 -8.52
N ALA A 88 0.82 -3.97 -7.86
CA ALA A 88 -0.40 -3.32 -8.37
C ALA A 88 -0.11 -2.53 -9.64
N VAL A 89 0.98 -1.78 -9.69
CA VAL A 89 1.41 -1.04 -10.88
C VAL A 89 1.69 -2.00 -12.05
N LYS A 90 2.32 -3.12 -11.76
CA LYS A 90 2.56 -4.17 -12.76
C LYS A 90 1.25 -4.72 -13.31
N LYS A 91 0.26 -4.96 -12.46
CA LYS A 91 -1.08 -5.41 -12.88
C LYS A 91 -1.76 -4.38 -13.78
N ILE A 92 -1.59 -3.09 -13.52
CA ILE A 92 -2.11 -2.03 -14.40
C ILE A 92 -1.50 -2.15 -15.80
N LYS A 93 -0.19 -2.39 -15.89
CA LYS A 93 0.50 -2.59 -17.18
C LYS A 93 0.03 -3.84 -17.90
N ASP A 94 -0.26 -4.90 -17.16
CA ASP A 94 -0.70 -6.20 -17.69
C ASP A 94 -2.22 -6.27 -17.92
N ASP A 95 -2.95 -5.18 -17.64
CA ASP A 95 -4.42 -5.11 -17.76
C ASP A 95 -5.19 -6.08 -16.85
N THR A 96 -4.58 -6.48 -15.74
CA THR A 96 -5.19 -7.38 -14.75
C THR A 96 -5.59 -6.67 -13.45
N TYR A 97 -5.29 -5.38 -13.34
CA TYR A 97 -5.63 -4.60 -12.16
C TYR A 97 -7.14 -4.42 -12.03
N GLY A 98 -7.63 -4.48 -10.79
CA GLY A 98 -9.05 -4.26 -10.48
C GLY A 98 -9.92 -5.51 -10.49
N TYR A 99 -9.32 -6.68 -10.72
CA TYR A 99 -10.01 -7.97 -10.71
C TYR A 99 -9.51 -8.84 -9.57
N CYS A 100 -10.42 -9.56 -8.94
CA CYS A 100 -10.10 -10.46 -7.84
C CYS A 100 -9.18 -11.60 -8.32
N GLU A 101 -8.10 -11.85 -7.59
CA GLU A 101 -7.16 -12.94 -7.92
C GLU A 101 -7.78 -14.33 -7.77
N GLU A 102 -8.77 -14.49 -6.89
CA GLU A 102 -9.42 -15.78 -6.65
C GLU A 102 -10.61 -16.04 -7.57
N THR A 103 -11.47 -15.06 -7.78
CA THR A 103 -12.74 -15.24 -8.49
C THR A 103 -12.75 -14.66 -9.88
N GLY A 104 -11.84 -13.74 -10.20
CA GLY A 104 -11.82 -13.02 -11.47
C GLY A 104 -12.88 -11.93 -11.58
N GLU A 105 -13.70 -11.73 -10.54
CA GLU A 105 -14.74 -10.70 -10.51
C GLU A 105 -14.15 -9.30 -10.31
N GLU A 106 -14.89 -8.28 -10.71
CA GLU A 106 -14.48 -6.89 -10.49
C GLU A 106 -14.44 -6.58 -8.98
N ILE A 107 -13.32 -6.00 -8.52
CA ILE A 107 -13.17 -5.58 -7.11
C ILE A 107 -14.10 -4.41 -6.82
N GLY A 108 -14.26 -3.48 -7.75
CA GLY A 108 -15.11 -2.31 -7.63
C GLY A 108 -14.33 -1.04 -7.34
N LEU A 109 -14.81 0.08 -7.89
CA LEU A 109 -14.13 1.38 -7.76
C LEU A 109 -14.07 1.85 -6.32
N LYS A 110 -15.16 1.68 -5.55
CA LYS A 110 -15.21 2.13 -4.16
C LYS A 110 -14.13 1.48 -3.31
N ARG A 111 -13.96 0.16 -3.46
CA ARG A 111 -12.95 -0.59 -2.73
C ARG A 111 -11.54 -0.19 -3.15
N LEU A 112 -11.31 -0.01 -4.45
CA LEU A 112 -10.00 0.40 -4.97
C LEU A 112 -9.63 1.82 -4.56
N ILE A 113 -10.60 2.75 -4.52
CA ILE A 113 -10.37 4.10 -4.05
C ILE A 113 -9.97 4.08 -2.57
N ALA A 114 -10.66 3.27 -1.76
CA ALA A 114 -10.34 3.12 -0.34
C ALA A 114 -9.03 2.37 -0.12
N ARG A 115 -8.75 1.36 -0.94
CA ARG A 115 -7.56 0.52 -0.82
C ARG A 115 -7.01 0.17 -2.21
N PRO A 116 -6.13 1.02 -2.77
CA PRO A 116 -5.62 0.82 -4.13
C PRO A 116 -4.83 -0.46 -4.36
N ILE A 117 -4.29 -1.08 -3.29
CA ILE A 117 -3.55 -2.35 -3.37
C ILE A 117 -4.44 -3.58 -3.18
N ALA A 118 -5.76 -3.43 -3.10
CA ALA A 118 -6.68 -4.55 -2.93
C ALA A 118 -6.55 -5.53 -4.11
N THR A 119 -6.43 -6.81 -3.79
CA THR A 119 -6.30 -7.91 -4.77
C THR A 119 -7.48 -8.86 -4.74
N LEU A 120 -8.37 -8.71 -3.76
CA LEU A 120 -9.53 -9.56 -3.55
C LEU A 120 -10.80 -8.71 -3.40
N THR A 121 -11.94 -9.25 -3.82
CA THR A 121 -13.24 -8.66 -3.51
C THR A 121 -13.48 -8.73 -2.00
N VAL A 122 -14.46 -7.95 -1.50
CA VAL A 122 -14.84 -7.97 -0.08
C VAL A 122 -15.22 -9.38 0.35
N GLU A 123 -16.02 -10.08 -0.45
CA GLU A 123 -16.47 -11.45 -0.15
C GLU A 123 -15.27 -12.44 -0.11
N ALA A 124 -14.35 -12.32 -1.06
CA ALA A 124 -13.17 -13.18 -1.08
C ALA A 124 -12.26 -12.92 0.12
N GLN A 125 -12.10 -11.66 0.51
CA GLN A 125 -11.30 -11.27 1.67
C GLN A 125 -11.92 -11.81 2.97
N GLU A 126 -13.22 -11.67 3.14
CA GLU A 126 -13.95 -12.21 4.29
C GLU A 126 -13.83 -13.72 4.39
N ARG A 127 -13.92 -14.42 3.26
CA ARG A 127 -13.76 -15.88 3.20
C ARG A 127 -12.35 -16.28 3.64
N HIS A 128 -11.34 -15.58 3.17
CA HIS A 128 -9.94 -15.79 3.57
C HIS A 128 -9.75 -15.64 5.07
N GLU A 129 -10.28 -14.57 5.63
CA GLU A 129 -10.18 -14.29 7.07
C GLU A 129 -10.87 -15.37 7.91
N ARG A 130 -12.02 -15.87 7.45
CA ARG A 130 -12.72 -16.99 8.13
C ARG A 130 -11.92 -18.28 8.08
N GLU A 131 -11.32 -18.60 6.95
CA GLU A 131 -10.47 -19.79 6.81
C GLU A 131 -9.23 -19.70 7.70
N GLU A 132 -8.59 -18.55 7.77
CA GLU A 132 -7.45 -18.32 8.66
C GLU A 132 -7.82 -18.54 10.13
N LYS A 133 -9.00 -18.06 10.56
CA LYS A 133 -9.48 -18.29 11.92
C LYS A 133 -9.71 -19.76 12.21
N ILE A 134 -10.32 -20.50 11.28
CA ILE A 134 -10.57 -21.93 11.43
C ILE A 134 -9.25 -22.68 11.60
N PHE A 135 -8.26 -22.39 10.77
CA PHE A 135 -6.93 -23.01 10.86
C PHE A 135 -6.16 -22.61 12.13
N ALA A 136 -6.35 -21.39 12.61
CA ALA A 136 -5.71 -20.94 13.85
C ALA A 136 -6.30 -21.63 15.09
N ASP A 137 -7.57 -22.04 15.06
CA ASP A 137 -8.25 -22.71 16.16
C ASP A 137 -8.00 -24.24 16.22
N ILE A 138 -7.30 -24.78 15.24
CA ILE A 138 -6.86 -26.17 15.22
C ILE A 138 -5.46 -26.23 15.83
#